data_46f2d2390ae0a4c9aa0ee2d21dffc19e
#
_entry.id   46f2d2390ae0a4c9aa0ee2d21dffc19e
#
_cell.length_a   1.000
_cell.length_b   1.000
_cell.length_c   1.000
_cell.angle_alpha   90.00
_cell.angle_beta   90.00
_cell.angle_gamma   90.00
#
_symmetry.space_group_name_H-M   'P 1'
#
loop_
_entity.id
_entity.type
_entity.pdbx_description
1 polymer ?
#
loop_
_entity_poly.entity_id
_entity_poly.type
_entity_poly.pdbx_seq_one_letter_code
_entity_poly.pdbx_strand_id
1 'polypeptide(L)'
;MSAEPYAVETRDLTRRFGKRVAVDHLNLQVRAGELYGFLGPNGAGKSTTLRMLCGILEPSEGGGSVLGIDLTRDPERIKSVIGYMSQKFSLYDDLSVTENLTFYSRVYEVPGAQRAARMARMVQLADLGGREGQLAGTLSGGYRQRLALACALVHAPRLIFLDEPTAGVDPVSRRNFWGLIRRLADEGTTIMVTTHYMDEAELCDSLGFIYQGKLIAQGSPAVIKSETFRRLVIEVEVADLRRASDVLTDWDAVEEVVRVGTRLRVVLGPERAGAAEVDEFLRRRDLSPRWVHDVEPSVEDLFVSFVDKERKARLREQLRALASESPLTSAGGG
;
A
#
# COMPACT_ATOMS: atom_id res chain seq x y z
N MET A 1 -14.46 -9.02 28.31
CA MET A 1 -14.52 -9.15 26.84
C MET A 1 -13.08 -9.16 26.39
N SER A 2 -12.57 -10.29 25.87
CA SER A 2 -11.24 -10.35 25.26
C SER A 2 -11.23 -9.39 24.06
N ALA A 3 -10.25 -8.47 24.02
CA ALA A 3 -10.08 -7.60 22.87
C ALA A 3 -9.89 -8.48 21.64
N GLU A 4 -10.67 -8.23 20.57
CA GLU A 4 -10.46 -8.92 19.30
C GLU A 4 -9.06 -8.59 18.81
N PRO A 5 -8.23 -9.57 18.44
CA PRO A 5 -6.85 -9.35 18.05
C PRO A 5 -6.73 -8.55 16.75
N TYR A 6 -7.78 -8.55 15.93
CA TYR A 6 -7.81 -7.89 14.62
C TYR A 6 -8.85 -6.77 14.58
N ALA A 7 -8.44 -5.60 14.10
CA ALA A 7 -9.34 -4.49 13.79
C ALA A 7 -10.03 -4.68 12.43
N VAL A 8 -9.39 -5.41 11.51
CA VAL A 8 -9.97 -5.82 10.22
C VAL A 8 -9.67 -7.29 9.99
N GLU A 9 -10.68 -8.07 9.65
CA GLU A 9 -10.54 -9.45 9.19
C GLU A 9 -11.46 -9.69 8.00
N THR A 10 -10.94 -10.26 6.91
CA THR A 10 -11.74 -10.63 5.74
C THR A 10 -11.53 -12.09 5.37
N ARG A 11 -12.57 -12.70 4.77
CA ARG A 11 -12.57 -14.08 4.30
C ARG A 11 -13.16 -14.12 2.90
N ASP A 12 -12.30 -14.45 1.94
CA ASP A 12 -12.61 -14.56 0.52
C ASP A 12 -13.36 -13.34 -0.04
N LEU A 13 -13.03 -12.14 0.51
CA LEU A 13 -13.69 -10.90 0.16
C LEU A 13 -13.49 -10.62 -1.33
N THR A 14 -14.59 -10.57 -2.08
CA THR A 14 -14.56 -10.46 -3.54
C THR A 14 -15.46 -9.33 -4.02
N ARG A 15 -14.99 -8.56 -5.01
CA ARG A 15 -15.81 -7.58 -5.71
C ARG A 15 -15.67 -7.69 -7.21
N ARG A 16 -16.82 -7.84 -7.87
CA ARG A 16 -16.96 -7.87 -9.33
C ARG A 16 -17.71 -6.65 -9.83
N PHE A 17 -17.26 -6.12 -10.96
CA PHE A 17 -17.98 -5.09 -11.74
C PHE A 17 -18.23 -5.65 -13.14
N GLY A 18 -19.41 -6.20 -13.35
CA GLY A 18 -19.71 -6.98 -14.55
C GLY A 18 -18.75 -8.19 -14.67
N LYS A 19 -18.01 -8.26 -15.78
CA LYS A 19 -17.01 -9.33 -16.00
C LYS A 19 -15.66 -9.09 -15.31
N ARG A 20 -15.39 -7.88 -14.82
CA ARG A 20 -14.11 -7.54 -14.21
C ARG A 20 -14.14 -7.87 -12.72
N VAL A 21 -13.21 -8.69 -12.26
CA VAL A 21 -12.93 -8.93 -10.85
C VAL A 21 -11.94 -7.86 -10.38
N ALA A 22 -12.37 -6.97 -9.48
CA ALA A 22 -11.55 -5.90 -8.96
C ALA A 22 -10.83 -6.29 -7.66
N VAL A 23 -11.45 -7.15 -6.86
CA VAL A 23 -10.87 -7.79 -5.67
C VAL A 23 -11.28 -9.27 -5.73
N ASP A 24 -10.33 -10.16 -5.54
CA ASP A 24 -10.45 -11.60 -5.79
C ASP A 24 -10.01 -12.41 -4.57
N HIS A 25 -10.98 -12.96 -3.82
CA HIS A 25 -10.79 -13.82 -2.64
C HIS A 25 -9.77 -13.26 -1.63
N LEU A 26 -9.93 -11.98 -1.27
CA LEU A 26 -9.00 -11.30 -0.38
C LEU A 26 -9.18 -11.78 1.07
N ASN A 27 -8.12 -12.36 1.63
CA ASN A 27 -8.02 -12.76 3.03
C ASN A 27 -7.02 -11.83 3.73
N LEU A 28 -7.53 -10.83 4.45
CA LEU A 28 -6.77 -9.75 5.06
C LEU A 28 -6.96 -9.76 6.57
N GLN A 29 -5.86 -9.54 7.31
CA GLN A 29 -5.88 -9.36 8.75
C GLN A 29 -5.05 -8.13 9.14
N VAL A 30 -5.67 -7.18 9.85
CA VAL A 30 -5.02 -5.98 10.39
C VAL A 30 -5.20 -5.99 11.90
N ARG A 31 -4.12 -5.93 12.66
CA ARG A 31 -4.16 -5.95 14.12
C ARG A 31 -4.63 -4.61 14.68
N ALA A 32 -5.24 -4.65 15.86
CA ALA A 32 -5.62 -3.41 16.55
C ALA A 32 -4.37 -2.63 16.98
N GLY A 33 -4.35 -1.32 16.73
CA GLY A 33 -3.27 -0.40 17.10
C GLY A 33 -2.08 -0.38 16.14
N GLU A 34 -2.11 -1.13 15.01
CA GLU A 34 -1.01 -1.10 14.04
C GLU A 34 -1.23 -0.07 12.92
N LEU A 35 -0.12 0.40 12.36
CA LEU A 35 -0.06 1.14 11.11
C LEU A 35 0.16 0.15 9.97
N TYR A 36 -0.90 -0.15 9.23
CA TYR A 36 -0.91 -1.12 8.15
C TYR A 36 -0.84 -0.45 6.78
N GLY A 37 0.19 -0.78 6.00
CA GLY A 37 0.36 -0.34 4.61
C GLY A 37 -0.27 -1.33 3.62
N PHE A 38 -1.21 -0.87 2.79
CA PHE A 38 -1.81 -1.68 1.74
C PHE A 38 -1.33 -1.18 0.38
N LEU A 39 -0.36 -1.91 -0.19
CA LEU A 39 0.44 -1.48 -1.32
C LEU A 39 0.06 -2.18 -2.61
N GLY A 40 0.21 -1.47 -3.71
CA GLY A 40 0.00 -2.03 -5.05
C GLY A 40 -0.11 -0.95 -6.12
N PRO A 41 0.01 -1.30 -7.40
CA PRO A 41 -0.08 -0.36 -8.49
C PRO A 41 -1.49 0.21 -8.64
N ASN A 42 -1.63 1.23 -9.49
CA ASN A 42 -2.92 1.78 -9.82
C ASN A 42 -3.81 0.71 -10.48
N GLY A 43 -5.07 0.64 -10.02
CA GLY A 43 -6.01 -0.38 -10.49
C GLY A 43 -5.85 -1.78 -9.87
N ALA A 44 -4.95 -1.98 -8.90
CA ALA A 44 -4.75 -3.27 -8.23
C ALA A 44 -5.94 -3.72 -7.35
N GLY A 45 -6.85 -2.79 -6.97
CA GLY A 45 -7.99 -3.10 -6.10
C GLY A 45 -7.98 -2.37 -4.76
N LYS A 46 -6.95 -1.55 -4.44
CA LYS A 46 -6.77 -0.88 -3.14
C LYS A 46 -8.01 -0.09 -2.68
N SER A 47 -8.41 0.93 -3.44
CA SER A 47 -9.57 1.76 -3.10
C SER A 47 -10.89 0.98 -3.10
N THR A 48 -11.00 -0.06 -3.95
CA THR A 48 -12.17 -0.94 -3.94
C THR A 48 -12.25 -1.72 -2.64
N THR A 49 -11.12 -2.25 -2.16
CA THR A 49 -11.03 -2.94 -0.87
C THR A 49 -11.39 -1.99 0.28
N LEU A 50 -10.79 -0.79 0.34
CA LEU A 50 -11.11 0.18 1.37
C LEU A 50 -12.60 0.54 1.40
N ARG A 51 -13.21 0.76 0.23
CA ARG A 51 -14.65 1.08 0.16
C ARG A 51 -15.53 -0.06 0.66
N MET A 52 -15.16 -1.32 0.46
CA MET A 52 -15.86 -2.45 1.06
C MET A 52 -15.69 -2.46 2.58
N LEU A 53 -14.45 -2.30 3.08
CA LEU A 53 -14.16 -2.26 4.51
C LEU A 53 -14.85 -1.08 5.23
N CYS A 54 -15.04 0.04 4.54
CA CYS A 54 -15.79 1.19 5.06
C CYS A 54 -17.31 1.03 5.01
N GLY A 55 -17.85 -0.09 4.48
CA GLY A 55 -19.28 -0.27 4.29
C GLY A 55 -19.90 0.62 3.20
N ILE A 56 -19.07 1.24 2.33
CA ILE A 56 -19.52 2.10 1.23
C ILE A 56 -19.89 1.26 0.00
N LEU A 57 -19.24 0.12 -0.16
CA LEU A 57 -19.40 -0.78 -1.30
C LEU A 57 -19.66 -2.19 -0.78
N GLU A 58 -20.76 -2.79 -1.20
CA GLU A 58 -21.11 -4.15 -0.82
C GLU A 58 -20.19 -5.17 -1.54
N PRO A 59 -19.68 -6.20 -0.83
CA PRO A 59 -18.98 -7.32 -1.47
C PRO A 59 -19.89 -8.08 -2.42
N SER A 60 -19.32 -8.68 -3.47
CA SER A 60 -20.05 -9.59 -4.34
C SER A 60 -20.09 -11.01 -3.76
N GLU A 61 -19.02 -11.41 -3.07
CA GLU A 61 -18.86 -12.71 -2.44
C GLU A 61 -17.93 -12.57 -1.22
N GLY A 62 -17.97 -13.54 -0.31
CA GLY A 62 -17.18 -13.52 0.90
C GLY A 62 -17.68 -12.48 1.90
N GLY A 63 -16.83 -12.09 2.85
CA GLY A 63 -17.21 -11.14 3.88
C GLY A 63 -16.07 -10.85 4.85
N GLY A 64 -16.43 -10.38 6.03
CA GLY A 64 -15.46 -10.06 7.07
C GLY A 64 -16.04 -9.17 8.16
N SER A 65 -15.15 -8.66 9.00
CA SER A 65 -15.51 -7.72 10.06
C SER A 65 -14.53 -6.56 10.16
N VAL A 66 -15.04 -5.42 10.60
CA VAL A 66 -14.29 -4.22 10.95
C VAL A 66 -14.64 -3.84 12.38
N LEU A 67 -13.66 -3.82 13.28
CA LEU A 67 -13.86 -3.62 14.72
C LEU A 67 -14.93 -4.58 15.31
N GLY A 68 -14.99 -5.85 14.81
CA GLY A 68 -15.96 -6.85 15.18
C GLY A 68 -17.35 -6.66 14.59
N ILE A 69 -17.56 -5.65 13.73
CA ILE A 69 -18.83 -5.39 13.05
C ILE A 69 -18.80 -6.06 11.68
N ASP A 70 -19.81 -6.88 11.38
CA ASP A 70 -19.91 -7.61 10.11
C ASP A 70 -20.14 -6.65 8.94
N LEU A 71 -19.34 -6.80 7.86
CA LEU A 71 -19.34 -5.94 6.67
C LEU A 71 -20.66 -5.97 5.89
N THR A 72 -21.37 -7.10 5.94
CA THR A 72 -22.58 -7.32 5.13
C THR A 72 -23.85 -7.07 5.92
N ARG A 73 -23.82 -7.30 7.23
CA ARG A 73 -25.01 -7.19 8.10
C ARG A 73 -25.24 -5.80 8.65
N ASP A 74 -24.14 -5.06 8.94
CA ASP A 74 -24.26 -3.76 9.63
C ASP A 74 -23.27 -2.71 9.08
N PRO A 75 -23.27 -2.45 7.74
CA PRO A 75 -22.34 -1.51 7.12
C PRO A 75 -22.51 -0.06 7.62
N GLU A 76 -23.73 0.35 7.99
CA GLU A 76 -23.98 1.71 8.50
C GLU A 76 -23.31 1.95 9.85
N ARG A 77 -23.28 0.93 10.71
CA ARG A 77 -22.58 1.02 11.99
C ARG A 77 -21.06 1.13 11.80
N ILE A 78 -20.50 0.46 10.78
CA ILE A 78 -19.08 0.61 10.44
C ILE A 78 -18.78 2.07 10.13
N LYS A 79 -19.57 2.72 9.27
CA LYS A 79 -19.39 4.13 8.88
C LYS A 79 -19.37 5.08 10.07
N SER A 80 -20.11 4.78 11.12
CA SER A 80 -20.20 5.64 12.32
C SER A 80 -19.00 5.53 13.27
N VAL A 81 -18.21 4.44 13.20
CA VAL A 81 -17.12 4.15 14.15
C VAL A 81 -15.73 4.24 13.56
N ILE A 82 -15.63 4.39 12.24
CA ILE A 82 -14.35 4.54 11.53
C ILE A 82 -14.13 5.97 11.07
N GLY A 83 -12.87 6.36 10.88
CA GLY A 83 -12.49 7.52 10.06
C GLY A 83 -12.18 7.07 8.63
N TYR A 84 -12.58 7.86 7.65
CA TYR A 84 -12.23 7.60 6.24
C TYR A 84 -11.80 8.87 5.55
N MET A 85 -10.61 8.83 4.96
CA MET A 85 -10.08 9.88 4.09
C MET A 85 -9.95 9.32 2.69
N SER A 86 -10.80 9.80 1.77
CA SER A 86 -10.77 9.39 0.37
C SER A 86 -9.63 10.07 -0.41
N GLN A 87 -9.22 9.50 -1.52
CA GLN A 87 -8.18 10.03 -2.41
C GLN A 87 -8.47 11.47 -2.88
N LYS A 88 -9.73 11.80 -3.17
CA LYS A 88 -10.18 13.18 -3.37
C LYS A 88 -10.68 13.67 -2.02
N PHE A 89 -9.99 14.62 -1.40
CA PHE A 89 -10.39 15.16 -0.11
C PHE A 89 -11.85 15.59 -0.13
N SER A 90 -12.67 14.95 0.69
CA SER A 90 -14.10 15.26 0.79
C SER A 90 -14.33 16.54 1.62
N LEU A 91 -13.61 17.61 1.29
CA LEU A 91 -13.74 18.91 1.95
C LEU A 91 -14.71 19.80 1.17
N TYR A 92 -15.41 20.65 1.88
CA TYR A 92 -16.22 21.71 1.32
C TYR A 92 -15.31 22.94 1.11
N ASP A 93 -14.96 23.23 -0.14
CA ASP A 93 -14.00 24.26 -0.51
C ASP A 93 -14.43 25.68 -0.16
N ASP A 94 -15.74 25.93 -0.12
CA ASP A 94 -16.42 27.16 0.26
C ASP A 94 -16.65 27.33 1.77
N LEU A 95 -16.31 26.33 2.57
CA LEU A 95 -16.32 26.38 4.01
C LEU A 95 -14.89 26.61 4.55
N SER A 96 -14.82 27.34 5.67
CA SER A 96 -13.57 27.52 6.42
C SER A 96 -13.12 26.22 7.10
N VAL A 97 -11.89 26.23 7.63
CA VAL A 97 -11.36 25.13 8.46
C VAL A 97 -12.32 24.78 9.59
N THR A 98 -12.75 25.78 10.36
CA THR A 98 -13.70 25.60 11.48
C THR A 98 -15.04 25.08 11.02
N GLU A 99 -15.57 25.58 9.91
CA GLU A 99 -16.87 25.13 9.39
C GLU A 99 -16.81 23.69 8.88
N ASN A 100 -15.74 23.28 8.17
CA ASN A 100 -15.51 21.89 7.81
C ASN A 100 -15.48 20.97 9.05
N LEU A 101 -14.70 21.32 10.08
CA LEU A 101 -14.62 20.55 11.33
C LEU A 101 -15.99 20.51 12.03
N THR A 102 -16.73 21.63 12.05
CA THR A 102 -18.07 21.70 12.62
C THR A 102 -19.02 20.77 11.88
N PHE A 103 -19.00 20.80 10.54
CA PHE A 103 -19.82 19.94 9.71
C PHE A 103 -19.58 18.45 10.04
N TYR A 104 -18.33 18.00 9.95
CA TYR A 104 -17.99 16.59 10.22
C TYR A 104 -18.26 16.20 11.69
N SER A 105 -18.03 17.09 12.65
CA SER A 105 -18.37 16.82 14.06
C SER A 105 -19.86 16.58 14.28
N ARG A 106 -20.73 17.18 13.45
CA ARG A 106 -22.16 16.95 13.47
C ARG A 106 -22.56 15.68 12.74
N VAL A 107 -21.98 15.41 11.58
CA VAL A 107 -22.22 14.19 10.80
C VAL A 107 -21.87 12.94 11.60
N TYR A 108 -20.76 12.97 12.33
CA TYR A 108 -20.35 11.89 13.22
C TYR A 108 -20.95 11.98 14.64
N GLU A 109 -21.97 12.80 14.84
CA GLU A 109 -22.75 12.91 16.07
C GLU A 109 -21.89 13.16 17.33
N VAL A 110 -20.77 13.90 17.20
CA VAL A 110 -19.95 14.27 18.36
C VAL A 110 -20.81 15.03 19.37
N PRO A 111 -20.89 14.60 20.65
CA PRO A 111 -21.70 15.25 21.65
C PRO A 111 -21.39 16.75 21.78
N GLY A 112 -22.42 17.59 21.82
CA GLY A 112 -22.29 19.05 21.83
C GLY A 112 -21.31 19.59 22.89
N ALA A 113 -21.32 19.01 24.06
CA ALA A 113 -20.42 19.36 25.17
C ALA A 113 -18.93 19.07 24.88
N GLN A 114 -18.64 18.10 24.00
CA GLN A 114 -17.28 17.70 23.64
C GLN A 114 -16.79 18.35 22.35
N ARG A 115 -17.70 18.88 21.52
CA ARG A 115 -17.41 19.31 20.15
C ARG A 115 -16.30 20.40 20.09
N ALA A 116 -16.41 21.43 20.91
CA ALA A 116 -15.43 22.49 20.93
C ALA A 116 -14.02 21.99 21.29
N ALA A 117 -13.90 21.16 22.32
CA ALA A 117 -12.62 20.57 22.73
C ALA A 117 -12.05 19.63 21.66
N ARG A 118 -12.89 18.82 20.99
CA ARG A 118 -12.49 17.94 19.90
C ARG A 118 -11.96 18.72 18.70
N MET A 119 -12.67 19.75 18.29
CA MET A 119 -12.26 20.62 17.18
C MET A 119 -10.95 21.34 17.48
N ALA A 120 -10.77 21.91 18.69
CA ALA A 120 -9.53 22.53 19.10
C ALA A 120 -8.35 21.55 19.06
N ARG A 121 -8.54 20.30 19.55
CA ARG A 121 -7.55 19.24 19.45
C ARG A 121 -7.20 18.92 17.97
N MET A 122 -8.17 18.90 17.07
CA MET A 122 -7.95 18.63 15.65
C MET A 122 -7.18 19.76 14.98
N VAL A 123 -7.47 21.02 15.29
CA VAL A 123 -6.69 22.18 14.81
C VAL A 123 -5.24 22.09 15.26
N GLN A 124 -5.00 21.76 16.53
CA GLN A 124 -3.64 21.58 17.05
C GLN A 124 -2.92 20.40 16.42
N LEU A 125 -3.57 19.22 16.34
CA LEU A 125 -3.02 18.00 15.79
C LEU A 125 -2.59 18.17 14.33
N ALA A 126 -3.43 18.83 13.54
CA ALA A 126 -3.21 19.04 12.11
C ALA A 126 -2.38 20.30 11.79
N ASP A 127 -1.90 21.03 12.80
CA ASP A 127 -1.13 22.26 12.66
C ASP A 127 -1.87 23.30 11.77
N LEU A 128 -3.14 23.52 12.11
CA LEU A 128 -4.04 24.44 11.42
C LEU A 128 -4.25 25.75 12.21
N GLY A 129 -3.50 25.95 13.29
CA GLY A 129 -3.57 27.16 14.12
C GLY A 129 -3.33 28.45 13.32
N GLY A 130 -4.18 29.45 13.55
CA GLY A 130 -4.17 30.72 12.83
C GLY A 130 -4.80 30.68 11.42
N ARG A 131 -5.36 29.51 11.02
CA ARG A 131 -6.05 29.30 9.74
C ARG A 131 -7.52 28.93 9.89
N GLU A 132 -8.04 29.02 11.10
CA GLU A 132 -9.38 28.55 11.46
C GLU A 132 -10.48 29.19 10.60
N GLY A 133 -10.33 30.46 10.26
CA GLY A 133 -11.25 31.20 9.37
C GLY A 133 -10.93 31.10 7.89
N GLN A 134 -9.82 30.44 7.50
CA GLN A 134 -9.41 30.34 6.10
C GLN A 134 -10.30 29.32 5.37
N LEU A 135 -10.77 29.66 4.15
CA LEU A 135 -11.54 28.76 3.30
C LEU A 135 -10.68 27.56 2.88
N ALA A 136 -11.27 26.36 2.93
CA ALA A 136 -10.57 25.12 2.58
C ALA A 136 -10.03 25.12 1.14
N GLY A 137 -10.78 25.71 0.20
CA GLY A 137 -10.37 25.85 -1.20
C GLY A 137 -9.13 26.73 -1.42
N THR A 138 -8.79 27.60 -0.46
CA THR A 138 -7.60 28.50 -0.53
C THR A 138 -6.37 27.94 0.19
N LEU A 139 -6.50 26.79 0.87
CA LEU A 139 -5.40 26.13 1.52
C LEU A 139 -4.47 25.46 0.48
N SER A 140 -3.16 25.41 0.77
CA SER A 140 -2.25 24.58 -0.02
C SER A 140 -2.61 23.08 0.10
N GLY A 141 -2.14 22.26 -0.86
CA GLY A 141 -2.43 20.81 -0.88
C GLY A 141 -2.11 20.13 0.46
N GLY A 142 -0.98 20.43 1.08
CA GLY A 142 -0.59 19.85 2.37
C GLY A 142 -1.53 20.26 3.52
N TYR A 143 -2.01 21.50 3.55
CA TYR A 143 -2.98 21.94 4.56
C TYR A 143 -4.38 21.35 4.31
N ARG A 144 -4.80 21.22 3.05
CA ARG A 144 -6.04 20.52 2.70
C ARG A 144 -6.01 19.06 3.16
N GLN A 145 -4.91 18.39 2.94
CA GLN A 145 -4.67 17.01 3.39
C GLN A 145 -4.78 16.90 4.92
N ARG A 146 -4.14 17.79 5.67
CA ARG A 146 -4.20 17.80 7.14
C ARG A 146 -5.62 18.09 7.64
N LEU A 147 -6.34 19.01 7.00
CA LEU A 147 -7.74 19.28 7.33
C LEU A 147 -8.62 18.06 7.07
N ALA A 148 -8.44 17.37 5.96
CA ALA A 148 -9.18 16.15 5.64
C ALA A 148 -8.96 15.06 6.69
N LEU A 149 -7.70 14.86 7.12
CA LEU A 149 -7.38 13.94 8.21
C LEU A 149 -8.03 14.38 9.54
N ALA A 150 -7.98 15.68 9.87
CA ALA A 150 -8.60 16.22 11.08
C ALA A 150 -10.12 16.00 11.08
N CYS A 151 -10.79 16.17 9.93
CA CYS A 151 -12.21 15.88 9.77
C CYS A 151 -12.53 14.39 9.97
N ALA A 152 -11.68 13.49 9.44
CA ALA A 152 -11.82 12.05 9.63
C ALA A 152 -11.57 11.58 11.07
N LEU A 153 -10.91 12.40 11.90
CA LEU A 153 -10.53 12.09 13.28
C LEU A 153 -11.42 12.75 14.34
N VAL A 154 -12.27 13.69 13.96
CA VAL A 154 -12.98 14.59 14.90
C VAL A 154 -13.83 13.85 15.93
N HIS A 155 -14.35 12.68 15.58
CA HIS A 155 -15.14 11.79 16.44
C HIS A 155 -14.31 10.77 17.24
N ALA A 156 -12.95 10.84 17.10
CA ALA A 156 -11.97 9.93 17.73
C ALA A 156 -12.22 8.44 17.42
N PRO A 157 -12.21 8.05 16.16
CA PRO A 157 -12.35 6.67 15.75
C PRO A 157 -11.19 5.81 16.26
N ARG A 158 -11.44 4.50 16.49
CA ARG A 158 -10.38 3.54 16.83
C ARG A 158 -9.64 3.02 15.60
N LEU A 159 -10.20 3.20 14.41
CA LEU A 159 -9.65 2.77 13.13
C LEU A 159 -9.87 3.86 12.08
N ILE A 160 -8.84 4.19 11.33
CA ILE A 160 -8.91 5.07 10.18
C ILE A 160 -8.43 4.37 8.91
N PHE A 161 -9.15 4.63 7.82
CA PHE A 161 -8.75 4.25 6.47
C PHE A 161 -8.30 5.50 5.69
N LEU A 162 -7.12 5.45 5.10
CA LEU A 162 -6.53 6.53 4.32
C LEU A 162 -6.27 6.03 2.89
N ASP A 163 -7.01 6.58 1.92
CA ASP A 163 -6.91 6.15 0.52
C ASP A 163 -5.96 7.08 -0.26
N GLU A 164 -4.71 6.63 -0.47
CA GLU A 164 -3.63 7.37 -1.13
C GLU A 164 -3.48 8.82 -0.61
N PRO A 165 -3.34 9.02 0.71
CA PRO A 165 -3.48 10.33 1.33
C PRO A 165 -2.40 11.32 0.89
N THR A 166 -1.27 10.87 0.37
CA THR A 166 -0.10 11.68 -0.01
C THR A 166 0.05 11.86 -1.51
N ALA A 167 -0.91 11.36 -2.31
CA ALA A 167 -0.87 11.49 -3.76
C ALA A 167 -0.90 12.96 -4.20
N GLY A 168 0.07 13.35 -5.02
CA GLY A 168 0.18 14.74 -5.53
C GLY A 168 0.65 15.79 -4.51
N VAL A 169 1.15 15.37 -3.35
CA VAL A 169 1.68 16.26 -2.29
C VAL A 169 3.20 16.35 -2.42
N ASP A 170 3.75 17.54 -2.18
CA ASP A 170 5.19 17.77 -2.20
C ASP A 170 5.94 16.91 -1.14
N PRO A 171 7.25 16.62 -1.35
CA PRO A 171 7.99 15.71 -0.46
C PRO A 171 8.08 16.17 1.00
N VAL A 172 8.09 17.48 1.26
CA VAL A 172 8.19 18.03 2.63
C VAL A 172 6.85 17.83 3.34
N SER A 173 5.75 18.22 2.70
CA SER A 173 4.40 18.02 3.23
C SER A 173 4.08 16.53 3.43
N ARG A 174 4.52 15.64 2.50
CA ARG A 174 4.40 14.19 2.62
C ARG A 174 5.09 13.68 3.89
N ARG A 175 6.36 14.01 4.10
CA ARG A 175 7.11 13.61 5.30
C ARG A 175 6.43 14.07 6.60
N ASN A 176 5.97 15.31 6.64
CA ASN A 176 5.26 15.85 7.80
C ASN A 176 3.94 15.11 8.07
N PHE A 177 3.22 14.74 7.02
CA PHE A 177 1.98 13.98 7.13
C PHE A 177 2.21 12.56 7.66
N TRP A 178 3.24 11.87 7.19
CA TRP A 178 3.63 10.56 7.71
C TRP A 178 4.05 10.63 9.18
N GLY A 179 4.77 11.69 9.58
CA GLY A 179 5.05 11.95 10.99
C GLY A 179 3.79 12.11 11.85
N LEU A 180 2.73 12.71 11.28
CA LEU A 180 1.43 12.81 11.95
C LEU A 180 0.72 11.45 12.06
N ILE A 181 0.69 10.67 10.98
CA ILE A 181 0.14 9.30 10.97
C ILE A 181 0.84 8.42 12.01
N ARG A 182 2.18 8.47 12.06
CA ARG A 182 2.95 7.66 13.01
C ARG A 182 2.58 7.99 14.45
N ARG A 183 2.50 9.28 14.83
CA ARG A 183 2.08 9.69 16.17
C ARG A 183 0.68 9.18 16.54
N LEU A 184 -0.26 9.21 15.61
CA LEU A 184 -1.61 8.67 15.82
C LEU A 184 -1.59 7.15 16.07
N ALA A 185 -0.75 6.40 15.35
CA ALA A 185 -0.57 4.97 15.57
C ALA A 185 0.08 4.71 16.95
N ASP A 186 1.09 5.47 17.33
CA ASP A 186 1.75 5.39 18.64
C ASP A 186 0.79 5.72 19.81
N GLU A 187 -0.25 6.55 19.57
CA GLU A 187 -1.34 6.82 20.51
C GLU A 187 -2.39 5.67 20.54
N GLY A 188 -2.21 4.60 19.76
CA GLY A 188 -3.07 3.41 19.74
C GLY A 188 -4.20 3.43 18.72
N THR A 189 -4.22 4.40 17.80
CA THR A 189 -5.17 4.39 16.69
C THR A 189 -4.73 3.36 15.64
N THR A 190 -5.62 2.45 15.25
CA THR A 190 -5.36 1.57 14.11
C THR A 190 -5.46 2.37 12.81
N ILE A 191 -4.48 2.22 11.93
CA ILE A 191 -4.46 2.97 10.67
C ILE A 191 -4.20 2.01 9.52
N MET A 192 -5.09 2.00 8.53
CA MET A 192 -4.87 1.32 7.27
C MET A 192 -4.71 2.36 6.16
N VAL A 193 -3.52 2.42 5.55
CA VAL A 193 -3.19 3.37 4.51
C VAL A 193 -2.92 2.66 3.19
N THR A 194 -3.56 3.10 2.11
CA THR A 194 -3.17 2.66 0.77
C THR A 194 -2.13 3.59 0.19
N THR A 195 -1.15 3.03 -0.48
CA THR A 195 -0.15 3.80 -1.22
C THR A 195 0.39 3.00 -2.41
N HIS A 196 0.94 3.69 -3.37
CA HIS A 196 1.76 3.13 -4.45
C HIS A 196 3.22 3.54 -4.32
N TYR A 197 3.57 4.32 -3.30
CA TYR A 197 4.94 4.71 -2.98
C TYR A 197 5.58 3.68 -2.04
N MET A 198 6.66 3.04 -2.48
CA MET A 198 7.29 1.95 -1.73
C MET A 198 8.13 2.46 -0.55
N ASP A 199 8.64 3.69 -0.61
CA ASP A 199 9.32 4.38 0.49
C ASP A 199 8.38 4.64 1.70
N GLU A 200 7.10 4.82 1.44
CA GLU A 200 6.09 4.98 2.49
C GLU A 200 5.81 3.68 3.25
N ALA A 201 5.98 2.55 2.58
CA ALA A 201 5.76 1.23 3.16
C ALA A 201 6.72 0.90 4.32
N GLU A 202 7.95 1.38 4.25
CA GLU A 202 8.94 1.16 5.30
C GLU A 202 8.58 1.84 6.63
N LEU A 203 7.61 2.78 6.61
CA LEU A 203 7.10 3.46 7.79
C LEU A 203 5.97 2.69 8.49
N CYS A 204 5.48 1.61 7.88
CA CYS A 204 4.37 0.81 8.39
C CYS A 204 4.86 -0.36 9.28
N ASP A 205 4.04 -0.75 10.25
CA ASP A 205 4.32 -1.90 11.12
C ASP A 205 4.11 -3.22 10.37
N SER A 206 3.10 -3.26 9.51
CA SER A 206 2.77 -4.40 8.64
C SER A 206 2.35 -3.94 7.26
N LEU A 207 2.55 -4.80 6.28
CA LEU A 207 2.29 -4.55 4.87
C LEU A 207 1.40 -5.64 4.28
N GLY A 208 0.56 -5.25 3.33
CA GLY A 208 -0.13 -6.16 2.42
C GLY A 208 0.11 -5.70 0.99
N PHE A 209 0.63 -6.59 0.16
CA PHE A 209 0.81 -6.33 -1.27
C PHE A 209 -0.37 -6.86 -2.06
N ILE A 210 -1.07 -5.96 -2.77
CA ILE A 210 -2.16 -6.34 -3.67
C ILE A 210 -1.75 -6.16 -5.13
N TYR A 211 -2.02 -7.18 -5.94
CA TYR A 211 -1.79 -7.16 -7.37
C TYR A 211 -2.95 -7.83 -8.09
N GLN A 212 -3.55 -7.15 -9.07
CA GLN A 212 -4.70 -7.65 -9.84
C GLN A 212 -5.85 -8.22 -8.98
N GLY A 213 -6.15 -7.55 -7.87
CA GLY A 213 -7.22 -7.93 -6.95
C GLY A 213 -6.85 -8.96 -5.89
N LYS A 214 -5.67 -9.57 -5.97
CA LYS A 214 -5.21 -10.61 -5.04
C LYS A 214 -4.17 -10.09 -4.06
N LEU A 215 -4.25 -10.54 -2.81
CA LEU A 215 -3.19 -10.33 -1.82
C LEU A 215 -2.05 -11.31 -2.12
N ILE A 216 -0.89 -10.78 -2.51
CA ILE A 216 0.26 -11.59 -2.93
C ILE A 216 1.31 -11.78 -1.84
N ALA A 217 1.31 -10.91 -0.82
CA ALA A 217 2.12 -11.05 0.38
C ALA A 217 1.53 -10.23 1.53
N GLN A 218 1.74 -10.66 2.77
CA GLN A 218 1.36 -9.93 3.98
C GLN A 218 2.35 -10.24 5.10
N GLY A 219 2.73 -9.22 5.90
CA GLY A 219 3.60 -9.36 7.07
C GLY A 219 4.29 -8.07 7.44
N SER A 220 5.13 -8.09 8.49
CA SER A 220 6.00 -6.94 8.75
C SER A 220 7.05 -6.79 7.65
N PRO A 221 7.57 -5.56 7.41
CA PRO A 221 8.65 -5.35 6.43
C PRO A 221 9.84 -6.31 6.62
N ALA A 222 10.23 -6.55 7.87
CA ALA A 222 11.32 -7.46 8.20
C ALA A 222 11.02 -8.92 7.83
N VAL A 223 9.81 -9.41 8.13
CA VAL A 223 9.37 -10.77 7.79
C VAL A 223 9.32 -10.94 6.28
N ILE A 224 8.70 -9.99 5.59
CA ILE A 224 8.61 -10.04 4.12
C ILE A 224 10.02 -10.04 3.50
N LYS A 225 10.94 -9.22 4.03
CA LYS A 225 12.35 -9.20 3.58
C LYS A 225 13.05 -10.55 3.81
N SER A 226 12.90 -11.15 4.98
CA SER A 226 13.63 -12.37 5.35
C SER A 226 13.07 -13.65 4.74
N GLU A 227 11.75 -13.81 4.65
CA GLU A 227 11.13 -15.05 4.18
C GLU A 227 11.09 -15.18 2.66
N THR A 228 11.04 -14.06 1.96
CA THR A 228 10.78 -14.06 0.51
C THR A 228 12.05 -13.86 -0.30
N PHE A 229 13.06 -13.22 0.27
CA PHE A 229 14.22 -12.80 -0.50
C PHE A 229 15.42 -13.74 -0.27
N ARG A 230 15.41 -14.89 -0.95
CA ARG A 230 16.61 -15.72 -1.14
C ARG A 230 17.53 -15.22 -2.27
N ARG A 231 17.27 -14.00 -2.78
CA ARG A 231 17.99 -13.39 -3.88
C ARG A 231 18.95 -12.36 -3.32
N LEU A 232 20.10 -12.23 -3.94
CA LEU A 232 21.07 -11.20 -3.58
C LEU A 232 20.81 -9.96 -4.42
N VAL A 233 20.72 -8.81 -3.77
CA VAL A 233 20.67 -7.51 -4.45
C VAL A 233 22.01 -6.85 -4.36
N ILE A 234 22.56 -6.44 -5.49
CA ILE A 234 23.89 -5.87 -5.59
C ILE A 234 23.77 -4.50 -6.26
N GLU A 235 24.36 -3.50 -5.66
CA GLU A 235 24.54 -2.21 -6.30
C GLU A 235 25.91 -2.14 -6.95
N VAL A 236 25.93 -1.62 -8.19
CA VAL A 236 27.13 -1.46 -9.02
C VAL A 236 27.25 -0.01 -9.43
N GLU A 237 28.40 0.60 -9.14
CA GLU A 237 28.79 1.89 -9.69
C GLU A 237 29.88 1.70 -10.74
N VAL A 238 29.58 2.06 -11.98
CA VAL A 238 30.48 1.89 -13.13
C VAL A 238 30.37 3.09 -14.08
N ALA A 239 31.45 3.44 -14.77
CA ALA A 239 31.46 4.61 -15.64
C ALA A 239 30.49 4.46 -16.83
N ASP A 240 30.47 3.29 -17.46
CA ASP A 240 29.57 2.99 -18.58
C ASP A 240 28.39 2.13 -18.11
N LEU A 241 27.37 2.82 -17.57
CA LEU A 241 26.15 2.19 -17.07
C LEU A 241 25.39 1.42 -18.15
N ARG A 242 25.39 1.92 -19.39
CA ARG A 242 24.63 1.29 -20.49
C ARG A 242 25.24 -0.05 -20.85
N ARG A 243 26.55 -0.06 -21.16
CA ARG A 243 27.26 -1.29 -21.51
C ARG A 243 27.27 -2.31 -20.37
N ALA A 244 27.38 -1.83 -19.10
CA ALA A 244 27.30 -2.70 -17.94
C ALA A 244 25.90 -3.30 -17.78
N SER A 245 24.83 -2.52 -17.98
CA SER A 245 23.47 -3.01 -17.96
C SER A 245 23.22 -4.08 -19.02
N ASP A 246 23.68 -3.85 -20.27
CA ASP A 246 23.48 -4.79 -21.37
C ASP A 246 24.17 -6.14 -21.08
N VAL A 247 25.45 -6.13 -20.68
CA VAL A 247 26.18 -7.37 -20.38
C VAL A 247 25.70 -8.09 -19.13
N LEU A 248 25.16 -7.37 -18.13
CA LEU A 248 24.58 -7.97 -16.94
C LEU A 248 23.21 -8.60 -17.24
N THR A 249 22.42 -7.96 -18.10
CA THR A 249 21.12 -8.49 -18.50
C THR A 249 21.25 -9.80 -19.29
N ASP A 250 22.32 -9.93 -20.08
CA ASP A 250 22.61 -11.13 -20.85
C ASP A 250 23.26 -12.27 -20.03
N TRP A 251 23.53 -12.04 -18.76
CA TRP A 251 24.14 -13.04 -17.91
C TRP A 251 23.10 -13.90 -17.19
N ASP A 252 23.08 -15.21 -17.41
CA ASP A 252 22.13 -16.19 -16.86
C ASP A 252 22.02 -16.16 -15.31
N ALA A 253 23.03 -15.63 -14.62
CA ALA A 253 23.03 -15.47 -13.17
C ALA A 253 22.14 -14.33 -12.70
N VAL A 254 21.86 -13.39 -13.58
CA VAL A 254 21.12 -12.16 -13.29
C VAL A 254 19.64 -12.35 -13.64
N GLU A 255 18.78 -12.12 -12.68
CA GLU A 255 17.34 -12.15 -12.89
C GLU A 255 16.79 -10.79 -13.33
N GLU A 256 17.42 -9.71 -12.85
CA GLU A 256 16.97 -8.35 -13.14
C GLU A 256 18.12 -7.35 -13.02
N VAL A 257 18.10 -6.31 -13.88
CA VAL A 257 18.98 -5.14 -13.80
C VAL A 257 18.13 -3.88 -13.87
N VAL A 258 18.23 -3.04 -12.86
CA VAL A 258 17.51 -1.75 -12.78
C VAL A 258 18.52 -0.63 -12.62
N ARG A 259 18.34 0.45 -13.39
CA ARG A 259 19.15 1.66 -13.21
C ARG A 259 18.53 2.55 -12.13
N VAL A 260 19.29 2.86 -11.09
CA VAL A 260 18.93 3.75 -9.99
C VAL A 260 19.91 4.92 -9.96
N GLY A 261 19.51 6.06 -10.55
CA GLY A 261 20.36 7.24 -10.65
C GLY A 261 21.65 6.97 -11.43
N THR A 262 22.80 7.01 -10.75
CA THR A 262 24.15 6.76 -11.30
C THR A 262 24.65 5.35 -11.05
N ARG A 263 23.80 4.43 -10.60
CA ARG A 263 24.14 3.04 -10.27
C ARG A 263 23.23 2.07 -10.98
N LEU A 264 23.69 0.83 -11.08
CA LEU A 264 22.85 -0.31 -11.43
C LEU A 264 22.53 -1.11 -10.17
N ARG A 265 21.29 -1.56 -10.08
CA ARG A 265 20.84 -2.50 -9.09
C ARG A 265 20.61 -3.83 -9.80
N VAL A 266 21.31 -4.86 -9.34
CA VAL A 266 21.38 -6.18 -9.97
C VAL A 266 20.81 -7.20 -9.00
N VAL A 267 19.81 -7.95 -9.44
CA VAL A 267 19.23 -9.05 -8.68
C VAL A 267 19.78 -10.36 -9.19
N LEU A 268 20.49 -11.09 -8.34
CA LEU A 268 21.01 -12.42 -8.66
C LEU A 268 20.04 -13.50 -8.17
N GLY A 269 20.02 -14.63 -8.87
CA GLY A 269 19.31 -15.82 -8.45
C GLY A 269 19.85 -16.42 -7.15
N PRO A 270 19.10 -17.31 -6.48
CA PRO A 270 19.56 -18.03 -5.30
C PRO A 270 20.78 -18.88 -5.66
N GLU A 271 21.70 -19.10 -4.72
CA GLU A 271 22.94 -19.89 -4.89
C GLU A 271 24.10 -19.14 -5.58
N ARG A 272 24.15 -17.81 -5.52
CA ARG A 272 25.22 -17.00 -6.09
C ARG A 272 26.11 -16.39 -4.99
N ALA A 273 27.34 -16.06 -5.38
CA ALA A 273 28.36 -15.58 -4.46
C ALA A 273 28.28 -14.06 -4.15
N GLY A 274 27.30 -13.35 -4.70
CA GLY A 274 27.08 -11.95 -4.39
C GLY A 274 27.97 -10.97 -5.14
N ALA A 275 28.31 -9.86 -4.49
CA ALA A 275 29.05 -8.75 -5.08
C ALA A 275 30.39 -9.16 -5.74
N ALA A 276 31.10 -10.11 -5.16
CA ALA A 276 32.39 -10.56 -5.70
C ALA A 276 32.25 -11.21 -7.08
N GLU A 277 31.21 -11.99 -7.31
CA GLU A 277 30.95 -12.63 -8.61
C GLU A 277 30.60 -11.60 -9.70
N VAL A 278 29.81 -10.57 -9.32
CA VAL A 278 29.45 -9.46 -10.23
C VAL A 278 30.68 -8.63 -10.58
N ASP A 279 31.51 -8.29 -9.61
CA ASP A 279 32.78 -7.54 -9.86
C ASP A 279 33.70 -8.29 -10.84
N GLU A 280 33.90 -9.57 -10.57
CA GLU A 280 34.72 -10.42 -11.45
C GLU A 280 34.14 -10.54 -12.88
N PHE A 281 32.81 -10.72 -12.98
CA PHE A 281 32.10 -10.81 -14.26
C PHE A 281 32.27 -9.54 -15.10
N LEU A 282 32.16 -8.36 -14.50
CA LEU A 282 32.33 -7.08 -15.17
C LEU A 282 33.75 -6.84 -15.59
N ARG A 283 34.74 -7.12 -14.72
CA ARG A 283 36.18 -6.96 -15.05
C ARG A 283 36.64 -7.85 -16.19
N ARG A 284 36.12 -9.05 -16.31
CA ARG A 284 36.41 -9.96 -17.44
C ARG A 284 35.88 -9.43 -18.78
N ARG A 285 35.02 -8.40 -18.78
CA ARG A 285 34.43 -7.73 -19.95
C ARG A 285 34.97 -6.31 -20.18
N ASP A 286 36.12 -6.00 -19.60
CA ASP A 286 36.76 -4.67 -19.66
C ASP A 286 35.89 -3.55 -19.09
N LEU A 287 35.00 -3.88 -18.13
CA LEU A 287 34.26 -2.94 -17.32
C LEU A 287 34.89 -2.89 -15.92
N SER A 288 35.36 -1.71 -15.52
CA SER A 288 35.99 -1.51 -14.22
C SER A 288 34.99 -0.81 -13.28
N PRO A 289 34.20 -1.55 -12.46
CA PRO A 289 33.32 -0.93 -11.51
C PRO A 289 34.14 -0.20 -10.43
N ARG A 290 33.66 0.94 -10.01
CA ARG A 290 34.22 1.71 -8.89
C ARG A 290 33.81 1.10 -7.56
N TRP A 291 32.64 0.49 -7.57
CA TRP A 291 32.00 0.02 -6.36
C TRP A 291 31.00 -1.10 -6.69
N VAL A 292 31.08 -2.22 -5.97
CA VAL A 292 30.15 -3.36 -6.06
C VAL A 292 29.93 -3.90 -4.66
N HIS A 293 28.71 -3.83 -4.17
CA HIS A 293 28.37 -4.30 -2.82
C HIS A 293 27.00 -4.96 -2.75
N ASP A 294 26.89 -5.95 -1.87
CA ASP A 294 25.61 -6.51 -1.47
C ASP A 294 24.82 -5.44 -0.69
N VAL A 295 23.56 -5.27 -1.03
CA VAL A 295 22.65 -4.34 -0.34
C VAL A 295 21.42 -5.06 0.13
N GLU A 296 20.83 -4.56 1.21
CA GLU A 296 19.54 -5.08 1.65
C GLU A 296 18.48 -4.77 0.61
N PRO A 297 17.60 -5.76 0.30
CA PRO A 297 16.46 -5.54 -0.57
C PRO A 297 15.55 -4.44 -0.03
N SER A 298 15.15 -3.53 -0.90
CA SER A 298 14.11 -2.55 -0.59
C SER A 298 12.72 -3.20 -0.69
N VAL A 299 11.71 -2.55 -0.13
CA VAL A 299 10.31 -2.97 -0.30
C VAL A 299 9.91 -2.99 -1.78
N GLU A 300 10.51 -2.12 -2.61
CA GLU A 300 10.29 -2.09 -4.06
C GLU A 300 10.81 -3.36 -4.75
N ASP A 301 12.03 -3.80 -4.42
CA ASP A 301 12.60 -5.05 -4.98
C ASP A 301 11.72 -6.25 -4.63
N LEU A 302 11.20 -6.29 -3.40
CA LEU A 302 10.29 -7.34 -2.96
C LEU A 302 9.00 -7.32 -3.76
N PHE A 303 8.41 -6.15 -3.94
CA PHE A 303 7.17 -6.00 -4.70
C PHE A 303 7.34 -6.48 -6.15
N VAL A 304 8.40 -6.05 -6.84
CA VAL A 304 8.73 -6.50 -8.21
C VAL A 304 8.86 -8.01 -8.25
N SER A 305 9.61 -8.59 -7.30
CA SER A 305 9.77 -10.04 -7.19
C SER A 305 8.45 -10.80 -7.02
N PHE A 306 7.54 -10.29 -6.19
CA PHE A 306 6.22 -10.91 -6.00
C PHE A 306 5.36 -10.82 -7.25
N VAL A 307 5.35 -9.65 -7.90
CA VAL A 307 4.61 -9.44 -9.16
C VAL A 307 5.10 -10.39 -10.24
N ASP A 308 6.40 -10.56 -10.39
CA ASP A 308 7.00 -11.46 -11.37
C ASP A 308 6.64 -12.93 -11.08
N LYS A 309 6.68 -13.34 -9.81
CA LYS A 309 6.27 -14.68 -9.39
C LYS A 309 4.81 -14.95 -9.74
N GLU A 310 3.93 -14.00 -9.43
CA GLU A 310 2.49 -14.11 -9.72
C GLU A 310 2.24 -14.14 -11.24
N ARG A 311 2.93 -13.29 -12.01
CA ARG A 311 2.84 -13.26 -13.47
C ARG A 311 3.28 -14.58 -14.11
N LYS A 312 4.40 -15.15 -13.64
CA LYS A 312 4.91 -16.46 -14.11
C LYS A 312 3.96 -17.61 -13.73
N ALA A 313 3.37 -17.57 -12.54
CA ALA A 313 2.38 -18.56 -12.10
C ALA A 313 1.14 -18.56 -12.99
N ARG A 314 0.60 -17.36 -13.25
CA ARG A 314 -0.57 -17.16 -14.10
C ARG A 314 -0.33 -17.59 -15.55
N LEU A 315 0.85 -17.27 -16.11
CA LEU A 315 1.20 -17.72 -17.46
C LEU A 315 1.24 -19.25 -17.56
N ARG A 316 1.81 -19.92 -16.54
CA ARG A 316 1.83 -21.38 -16.47
C ARG A 316 0.42 -21.97 -16.40
N GLU A 317 -0.46 -21.35 -15.65
CA GLU A 317 -1.86 -21.77 -15.54
C GLU A 317 -2.60 -21.62 -16.87
N GLN A 318 -2.44 -20.49 -17.56
CA GLN A 318 -3.01 -20.25 -18.89
C GLN A 318 -2.50 -21.27 -19.93
N LEU A 319 -1.20 -21.55 -19.93
CA LEU A 319 -0.61 -22.56 -20.83
C LEU A 319 -1.14 -23.97 -20.53
N ARG A 320 -1.34 -24.32 -19.27
CA ARG A 320 -1.94 -25.60 -18.89
C ARG A 320 -3.41 -25.71 -19.34
N ALA A 321 -4.19 -24.62 -19.18
CA ALA A 321 -5.57 -24.56 -19.64
C ALA A 321 -5.66 -24.74 -21.17
N LEU A 322 -4.83 -24.04 -21.93
CA LEU A 322 -4.75 -24.19 -23.40
C LEU A 322 -4.32 -25.59 -23.82
N ALA A 323 -3.39 -26.22 -23.10
CA ALA A 323 -2.96 -27.59 -23.39
C ALA A 323 -4.04 -28.63 -23.09
N SER A 324 -4.92 -28.36 -22.12
CA SER A 324 -6.05 -29.24 -21.79
C SER A 324 -7.24 -29.10 -22.73
N GLU A 325 -7.37 -27.96 -23.43
CA GLU A 325 -8.43 -27.69 -24.41
C GLU A 325 -8.10 -28.16 -25.84
N SER A 326 -6.86 -28.61 -26.11
CA SER A 326 -6.48 -29.21 -27.39
C SER A 326 -6.71 -30.71 -27.36
N PRO A 327 -7.85 -31.25 -27.85
CA PRO A 327 -8.01 -32.68 -28.05
C PRO A 327 -7.08 -33.07 -29.21
N LEU A 328 -6.12 -33.98 -28.91
CA LEU A 328 -5.44 -34.74 -29.92
C LEU A 328 -6.50 -35.47 -30.76
N THR A 329 -6.86 -34.93 -31.91
CA THR A 329 -7.53 -35.69 -32.96
C THR A 329 -6.56 -36.82 -33.38
N SER A 330 -6.68 -37.95 -32.72
CA SER A 330 -6.13 -39.20 -33.25
C SER A 330 -6.90 -39.52 -34.51
N ALA A 331 -6.38 -39.03 -35.65
CA ALA A 331 -6.76 -39.61 -36.95
C ALA A 331 -6.23 -41.02 -36.98
N GLY A 332 -7.09 -41.97 -36.58
CA GLY A 332 -6.93 -43.39 -36.89
C GLY A 332 -7.12 -43.53 -38.39
N GLY A 333 -6.03 -43.76 -39.08
CA GLY A 333 -6.08 -44.35 -40.43
C GLY A 333 -6.52 -45.77 -40.33
N GLY A 334 -7.61 -46.11 -41.01
CA GLY A 334 -7.95 -47.44 -41.43
C GLY A 334 -7.54 -47.67 -42.88
#